data_ae5156cc47f04e3784b935f1d5af1aca
#
_entry.id   ae5156cc47f04e3784b935f1d5af1aca
#
_cell.length_a   1.000
_cell.length_b   1.000
_cell.length_c   1.000
_cell.angle_alpha   90.00
_cell.angle_beta   90.00
_cell.angle_gamma   90.00
#
_symmetry.space_group_name_H-M   'P 1'
#
loop_
_entity.id
_entity.type
_entity.pdbx_description
1 polymer ?
#
loop_
_entity_poly.entity_id
_entity_poly.type
_entity_poly.pdbx_seq_one_letter_code
_entity_poly.pdbx_strand_id
1 'polypeptide(L)'
;EANDLGYSVVPMEAESSFPGIGNERLRPYQPFVPVLHDFRVGGTGISGLAFAEDASGTFPSEFANVAFLANPITSSINAVRIVRNSDGSVSAEHLEDLVTSEDDWFRPVNMEFGPDGCLYIADWYNKIVSHNELPTTHPDRDKKHGRIWRVRHVSQKPAHVPDFYSMPTPDL
;
A
#
# COMPACT_ATOMS: atom_id res chain seq x y z
N GLU A 1 -12.64 7.14 -25.72
CA GLU A 1 -14.07 7.09 -25.40
C GLU A 1 -14.22 6.42 -24.02
N ALA A 2 -15.04 7.01 -23.15
CA ALA A 2 -15.38 6.38 -21.88
C ALA A 2 -16.51 5.37 -22.12
N ASN A 3 -16.40 4.18 -21.54
CA ASN A 3 -17.49 3.21 -21.55
C ASN A 3 -18.40 3.41 -20.31
N ASP A 4 -19.55 2.75 -20.29
CA ASP A 4 -20.53 2.83 -19.20
C ASP A 4 -20.01 2.38 -17.84
N LEU A 5 -18.83 1.76 -17.79
CA LEU A 5 -18.14 1.33 -16.57
C LEU A 5 -17.10 2.35 -16.07
N GLY A 6 -16.98 3.50 -16.75
CA GLY A 6 -16.06 4.57 -16.37
C GLY A 6 -14.59 4.33 -16.75
N TYR A 7 -14.30 3.35 -17.58
CA TYR A 7 -12.95 3.16 -18.12
C TYR A 7 -12.71 4.05 -19.33
N SER A 8 -11.57 4.72 -19.36
CA SER A 8 -11.10 5.42 -20.56
C SER A 8 -10.26 4.48 -21.40
N VAL A 9 -10.67 4.29 -22.64
CA VAL A 9 -9.82 3.60 -23.62
C VAL A 9 -8.91 4.65 -24.27
N VAL A 10 -7.61 4.53 -24.05
CA VAL A 10 -6.62 5.33 -24.75
C VAL A 10 -6.31 4.62 -26.06
N PRO A 11 -6.59 5.21 -27.24
CA PRO A 11 -6.20 4.61 -28.50
C PRO A 11 -4.69 4.43 -28.55
N MET A 12 -4.23 3.22 -28.79
CA MET A 12 -2.84 2.98 -29.11
C MET A 12 -2.60 3.39 -30.57
N GLU A 13 -2.15 4.61 -30.75
CA GLU A 13 -1.64 5.04 -32.06
C GLU A 13 -0.30 4.37 -32.32
N ALA A 14 -0.02 4.07 -33.59
CA ALA A 14 1.13 3.27 -34.01
C ALA A 14 2.51 3.84 -33.59
N GLU A 15 2.57 5.06 -33.13
CA GLU A 15 3.80 5.74 -32.64
C GLU A 15 3.80 5.97 -31.13
N SER A 16 2.72 5.63 -30.44
CA SER A 16 2.67 5.83 -29.00
C SER A 16 3.15 4.60 -28.28
N SER A 17 4.36 4.64 -27.78
CA SER A 17 4.70 3.84 -26.61
C SER A 17 3.61 4.03 -25.55
N PHE A 18 3.26 2.95 -24.85
CA PHE A 18 2.33 3.00 -23.70
C PHE A 18 2.73 4.19 -22.81
N PRO A 19 1.85 5.16 -22.61
CA PRO A 19 2.23 6.32 -21.82
C PRO A 19 2.54 5.87 -20.40
N GLY A 20 3.71 6.22 -19.93
CA GLY A 20 4.13 5.88 -18.55
C GLY A 20 3.15 6.44 -17.52
N ILE A 21 3.12 5.83 -16.35
CA ILE A 21 2.37 6.33 -15.20
C ILE A 21 2.75 7.79 -14.93
N GLY A 22 1.76 8.65 -14.78
CA GLY A 22 1.95 10.11 -14.64
C GLY A 22 1.87 10.89 -15.95
N ASN A 23 1.72 10.22 -17.09
CA ASN A 23 1.46 10.90 -18.35
C ASN A 23 0.08 11.59 -18.32
N GLU A 24 -0.02 12.79 -18.87
CA GLU A 24 -1.27 13.55 -18.90
C GLU A 24 -2.42 12.81 -19.58
N ARG A 25 -2.12 11.93 -20.54
CA ARG A 25 -3.12 11.10 -21.24
C ARG A 25 -3.73 10.02 -20.35
N LEU A 26 -3.07 9.68 -19.23
CA LEU A 26 -3.56 8.73 -18.23
C LEU A 26 -4.15 9.43 -17.00
N ARG A 27 -4.48 10.71 -17.10
CA ARG A 27 -5.12 11.41 -15.99
C ARG A 27 -6.41 10.70 -15.59
N PRO A 28 -6.66 10.58 -14.28
CA PRO A 28 -7.94 10.06 -13.81
C PRO A 28 -9.08 10.85 -14.44
N TYR A 29 -10.09 10.14 -14.82
CA TYR A 29 -11.31 10.70 -15.42
C TYR A 29 -12.06 11.69 -14.50
N GLN A 30 -11.65 11.79 -13.24
CA GLN A 30 -12.26 12.65 -12.24
C GLN A 30 -11.47 13.95 -12.05
N PRO A 31 -11.88 15.06 -12.65
CA PRO A 31 -11.15 16.32 -12.63
C PRO A 31 -11.10 17.00 -11.23
N PHE A 32 -11.90 16.50 -10.29
CA PHE A 32 -11.98 17.03 -8.92
C PHE A 32 -11.17 16.22 -7.90
N VAL A 33 -10.51 15.16 -8.33
CA VAL A 33 -9.59 14.42 -7.46
C VAL A 33 -8.17 14.97 -7.66
N PRO A 34 -7.51 15.44 -6.59
CA PRO A 34 -6.13 15.91 -6.70
C PRO A 34 -5.22 14.81 -7.23
N VAL A 35 -4.34 15.16 -8.13
CA VAL A 35 -3.36 14.25 -8.75
C VAL A 35 -1.97 14.59 -8.24
N LEU A 36 -1.25 13.57 -7.79
CA LEU A 36 0.17 13.68 -7.49
C LEU A 36 0.96 13.45 -8.77
N HIS A 37 1.48 14.55 -9.34
CA HIS A 37 2.32 14.47 -10.54
C HIS A 37 3.74 14.07 -10.16
N ASP A 38 4.34 13.21 -11.00
CA ASP A 38 5.75 12.83 -10.92
C ASP A 38 6.23 12.23 -9.59
N PHE A 39 5.28 11.83 -8.73
CA PHE A 39 5.59 11.17 -7.48
C PHE A 39 5.86 9.66 -7.70
N ARG A 40 6.94 9.15 -7.11
CA ARG A 40 7.35 7.75 -7.21
C ARG A 40 7.89 7.26 -5.87
N VAL A 41 7.56 6.01 -5.54
CA VAL A 41 8.12 5.31 -4.37
C VAL A 41 8.98 4.09 -4.75
N GLY A 42 9.26 3.94 -6.06
CA GLY A 42 9.92 2.76 -6.60
C GLY A 42 8.94 1.62 -6.91
N GLY A 43 9.27 0.80 -7.91
CA GLY A 43 8.39 -0.27 -8.38
C GLY A 43 7.08 0.24 -8.99
N THR A 44 6.28 -0.68 -9.49
CA THR A 44 4.99 -0.39 -10.12
C THR A 44 3.83 -1.19 -9.54
N GLY A 45 4.09 -2.00 -8.51
CA GLY A 45 3.15 -2.96 -7.95
C GLY A 45 2.69 -2.59 -6.53
N ILE A 46 2.49 -1.31 -6.25
CA ILE A 46 1.96 -0.89 -4.95
C ILE A 46 0.62 -1.56 -4.72
N SER A 47 0.50 -2.22 -3.57
CA SER A 47 -0.73 -2.83 -3.09
C SER A 47 -0.87 -2.58 -1.59
N GLY A 48 -2.07 -2.60 -1.08
CA GLY A 48 -2.33 -2.29 0.33
C GLY A 48 -2.01 -0.83 0.71
N LEU A 49 -2.84 -0.28 1.55
CA LEU A 49 -2.74 1.09 2.05
C LEU A 49 -3.23 1.11 3.49
N ALA A 50 -2.49 1.75 4.38
CA ALA A 50 -2.93 2.07 5.73
C ALA A 50 -2.49 3.49 6.10
N PHE A 51 -3.22 4.13 7.00
CA PHE A 51 -2.85 5.42 7.54
C PHE A 51 -2.49 5.31 9.02
N ALA A 52 -1.48 6.06 9.45
CA ALA A 52 -1.05 6.04 10.86
C ALA A 52 -2.17 6.42 11.84
N GLU A 53 -3.12 7.23 11.40
CA GLU A 53 -4.30 7.63 12.17
C GLU A 53 -5.20 6.44 12.53
N ASP A 54 -5.20 5.38 11.75
CA ASP A 54 -5.99 4.16 11.99
C ASP A 54 -5.49 3.39 13.23
N ALA A 55 -4.31 3.72 13.73
CA ALA A 55 -3.76 3.16 14.96
C ALA A 55 -4.41 3.69 16.26
N SER A 56 -5.54 4.38 16.18
CA SER A 56 -6.31 4.92 17.32
C SER A 56 -5.45 5.76 18.28
N GLY A 57 -4.54 6.55 17.73
CA GLY A 57 -3.63 7.43 18.49
C GLY A 57 -2.50 6.70 19.23
N THR A 58 -2.33 5.41 19.02
CA THR A 58 -1.23 4.63 19.63
C THR A 58 0.08 4.73 18.85
N PHE A 59 0.01 5.09 17.57
CA PHE A 59 1.19 5.29 16.73
C PHE A 59 1.79 6.69 16.99
N PRO A 60 3.12 6.88 16.85
CA PRO A 60 3.75 8.18 17.12
C PRO A 60 3.20 9.31 16.25
N SER A 61 3.04 10.50 16.84
CA SER A 61 2.50 11.66 16.16
C SER A 61 3.34 12.17 14.98
N GLU A 62 4.61 11.78 14.92
CA GLU A 62 5.51 12.08 13.79
C GLU A 62 5.03 11.45 12.47
N PHE A 63 4.20 10.42 12.56
CA PHE A 63 3.56 9.78 11.40
C PHE A 63 2.18 10.36 11.06
N ALA A 64 1.78 11.47 11.66
CA ALA A 64 0.53 12.13 11.30
C ALA A 64 0.53 12.49 9.80
N ASN A 65 -0.59 12.22 9.11
CA ASN A 65 -0.76 12.34 7.66
C ASN A 65 0.21 11.47 6.82
N VAL A 66 0.70 10.37 7.39
CA VAL A 66 1.54 9.42 6.67
C VAL A 66 0.70 8.23 6.23
N ALA A 67 0.73 7.98 4.92
CA ALA A 67 0.23 6.79 4.29
C ALA A 67 1.35 5.74 4.22
N PHE A 68 1.06 4.52 4.64
CA PHE A 68 1.93 3.37 4.45
C PHE A 68 1.46 2.58 3.23
N LEU A 69 2.39 2.25 2.33
CA LEU A 69 2.12 1.59 1.07
C LEU A 69 2.88 0.27 1.01
N ALA A 70 2.17 -0.84 0.90
CA ALA A 70 2.80 -2.13 0.69
C ALA A 70 3.40 -2.20 -0.72
N ASN A 71 4.70 -2.46 -0.79
CA ASN A 71 5.43 -2.53 -2.06
C ASN A 71 6.09 -3.90 -2.22
N PRO A 72 5.42 -4.86 -2.85
CA PRO A 72 5.97 -6.20 -3.05
C PRO A 72 7.15 -6.22 -4.02
N ILE A 73 7.32 -5.20 -4.85
CA ILE A 73 8.42 -5.13 -5.82
C ILE A 73 9.74 -4.78 -5.14
N THR A 74 9.70 -3.83 -4.21
CA THR A 74 10.89 -3.40 -3.46
C THR A 74 11.07 -4.09 -2.13
N SER A 75 10.17 -5.03 -1.78
CA SER A 75 10.17 -5.72 -0.47
C SER A 75 10.16 -4.74 0.70
N SER A 76 9.29 -3.74 0.63
CA SER A 76 9.23 -2.66 1.62
C SER A 76 7.81 -2.19 1.92
N ILE A 77 7.68 -1.49 3.04
CA ILE A 77 6.52 -0.65 3.32
C ILE A 77 7.00 0.79 3.19
N ASN A 78 6.62 1.43 2.11
CA ASN A 78 6.95 2.82 1.88
C ASN A 78 6.12 3.73 2.80
N ALA A 79 6.72 4.76 3.34
CA ALA A 79 6.05 5.80 4.12
C ALA A 79 5.97 7.09 3.32
N VAL A 80 4.76 7.60 3.13
CA VAL A 80 4.49 8.77 2.29
C VAL A 80 3.68 9.77 3.07
N ARG A 81 4.26 10.95 3.32
CA ARG A 81 3.54 12.05 3.94
C ARG A 81 2.70 12.78 2.89
N ILE A 82 1.42 12.92 3.18
CA ILE A 82 0.47 13.65 2.33
C ILE A 82 0.35 15.08 2.87
N VAL A 83 0.64 16.04 2.01
CA VAL A 83 0.55 17.48 2.34
C VAL A 83 -0.58 18.12 1.55
N ARG A 84 -1.54 18.69 2.26
CA ARG A 84 -2.61 19.50 1.66
C ARG A 84 -2.18 20.95 1.67
N ASN A 85 -2.04 21.53 0.49
CA ASN A 85 -1.62 22.91 0.32
C ASN A 85 -2.82 23.87 0.45
N SER A 86 -2.54 25.13 0.76
CA SER A 86 -3.57 26.15 0.95
C SER A 86 -4.36 26.50 -0.32
N ASP A 87 -3.82 26.18 -1.49
CA ASP A 87 -4.46 26.36 -2.79
C ASP A 87 -5.36 25.16 -3.18
N GLY A 88 -5.50 24.17 -2.30
CA GLY A 88 -6.27 22.96 -2.53
C GLY A 88 -5.51 21.86 -3.26
N SER A 89 -4.28 22.11 -3.68
CA SER A 89 -3.43 21.07 -4.25
C SER A 89 -2.94 20.09 -3.18
N VAL A 90 -2.45 18.95 -3.63
CA VAL A 90 -1.87 17.91 -2.77
C VAL A 90 -0.46 17.62 -3.26
N SER A 91 0.47 17.56 -2.34
CA SER A 91 1.83 17.07 -2.58
C SER A 91 2.13 15.89 -1.67
N ALA A 92 3.14 15.11 -2.05
CA ALA A 92 3.58 13.97 -1.27
C ALA A 92 5.09 13.99 -1.10
N GLU A 93 5.54 13.53 0.05
CA GLU A 93 6.95 13.37 0.39
C GLU A 93 7.20 11.90 0.72
N HIS A 94 8.15 11.29 0.04
CA HIS A 94 8.61 9.94 0.39
C HIS A 94 9.57 10.06 1.57
N LEU A 95 9.16 9.49 2.69
CA LEU A 95 9.97 9.41 3.91
C LEU A 95 10.85 8.17 3.85
N GLU A 96 11.66 7.94 4.89
CA GLU A 96 12.31 6.66 5.11
C GLU A 96 11.26 5.55 5.21
N ASP A 97 11.49 4.45 4.51
CA ASP A 97 10.54 3.33 4.49
C ASP A 97 10.32 2.77 5.90
N LEU A 98 9.06 2.54 6.25
CA LEU A 98 8.69 2.01 7.58
C LEU A 98 9.29 0.63 7.83
N VAL A 99 9.33 -0.19 6.79
CA VAL A 99 9.90 -1.55 6.82
C VAL A 99 10.65 -1.78 5.52
N THR A 100 11.87 -2.30 5.64
CA THR A 100 12.66 -2.83 4.54
C THR A 100 13.08 -4.26 4.86
N SER A 101 13.24 -5.10 3.86
CA SER A 101 13.64 -6.49 4.06
C SER A 101 14.64 -6.95 3.00
N GLU A 102 15.69 -7.63 3.45
CA GLU A 102 16.63 -8.35 2.60
C GLU A 102 16.14 -9.77 2.25
N ASP A 103 15.02 -10.20 2.82
CA ASP A 103 14.41 -11.49 2.53
C ASP A 103 13.74 -11.45 1.14
N ASP A 104 14.31 -12.14 0.18
CA ASP A 104 13.78 -12.27 -1.19
C ASP A 104 12.34 -12.80 -1.25
N TRP A 105 11.86 -13.42 -0.19
CA TRP A 105 10.51 -13.97 -0.10
C TRP A 105 9.50 -12.98 0.47
N PHE A 106 9.96 -11.88 1.05
CA PHE A 106 9.06 -10.88 1.61
C PHE A 106 8.34 -10.11 0.49
N ARG A 107 7.03 -10.27 0.44
CA ARG A 107 6.14 -9.61 -0.53
C ARG A 107 4.90 -9.07 0.17
N PRO A 108 5.01 -7.88 0.78
CA PRO A 108 3.86 -7.27 1.43
C PRO A 108 2.81 -6.90 0.40
N VAL A 109 1.58 -7.39 0.58
CA VAL A 109 0.49 -7.20 -0.39
C VAL A 109 -0.72 -6.49 0.20
N ASN A 110 -0.86 -6.51 1.51
CA ASN A 110 -1.88 -5.74 2.22
C ASN A 110 -1.45 -5.44 3.65
N MET A 111 -2.07 -4.46 4.28
CA MET A 111 -1.82 -4.14 5.67
C MET A 111 -2.99 -3.39 6.28
N GLU A 112 -3.17 -3.56 7.59
CA GLU A 112 -4.18 -2.87 8.37
C GLU A 112 -3.70 -2.67 9.81
N PHE A 113 -4.18 -1.63 10.47
CA PHE A 113 -4.00 -1.48 11.90
C PHE A 113 -5.00 -2.35 12.65
N GLY A 114 -4.48 -3.16 13.56
CA GLY A 114 -5.31 -3.97 14.44
C GLY A 114 -5.88 -3.19 15.61
N PRO A 115 -6.79 -3.79 16.36
CA PRO A 115 -7.43 -3.15 17.54
C PRO A 115 -6.44 -2.82 18.66
N ASP A 116 -5.25 -3.42 18.65
CA ASP A 116 -4.15 -3.10 19.56
C ASP A 116 -3.31 -1.91 19.07
N GLY A 117 -3.65 -1.34 17.91
CA GLY A 117 -2.93 -0.25 17.27
C GLY A 117 -1.64 -0.65 16.57
N CYS A 118 -1.31 -1.93 16.51
CA CYS A 118 -0.15 -2.42 15.76
C CYS A 118 -0.51 -2.59 14.28
N LEU A 119 0.48 -2.43 13.41
CA LEU A 119 0.31 -2.66 11.98
C LEU A 119 0.49 -4.15 11.67
N TYR A 120 -0.53 -4.74 11.06
CA TYR A 120 -0.49 -6.12 10.58
C TYR A 120 -0.27 -6.12 9.06
N ILE A 121 0.76 -6.82 8.61
CA ILE A 121 1.16 -6.87 7.20
C ILE A 121 0.93 -8.29 6.70
N ALA A 122 0.09 -8.43 5.69
CA ALA A 122 -0.05 -9.67 4.94
C ALA A 122 1.09 -9.78 3.93
N ASP A 123 1.86 -10.84 4.07
CA ASP A 123 3.01 -11.13 3.23
C ASP A 123 2.72 -12.37 2.38
N TRP A 124 2.68 -12.18 1.07
CA TRP A 124 2.41 -13.24 0.11
C TRP A 124 3.46 -14.35 0.13
N TYR A 125 4.65 -14.08 0.62
CA TYR A 125 5.74 -15.06 0.71
C TYR A 125 6.08 -15.68 -0.65
N ASN A 126 6.55 -14.88 -1.57
CA ASN A 126 6.85 -15.35 -2.92
C ASN A 126 8.08 -14.65 -3.49
N LYS A 127 9.10 -15.42 -3.86
CA LYS A 127 10.33 -14.87 -4.42
C LYS A 127 10.08 -14.25 -5.81
N ILE A 128 9.18 -14.84 -6.57
CA ILE A 128 8.88 -14.41 -7.93
C ILE A 128 7.64 -13.54 -7.95
N VAL A 129 7.81 -12.30 -8.41
CA VAL A 129 6.74 -11.37 -8.75
C VAL A 129 6.73 -11.22 -10.26
N SER A 130 6.02 -12.09 -10.95
CA SER A 130 5.83 -12.03 -12.40
C SER A 130 4.50 -12.64 -12.80
N HIS A 131 4.05 -12.37 -14.00
CA HIS A 131 2.81 -12.94 -14.55
C HIS A 131 3.07 -14.32 -15.17
N ASN A 132 3.06 -14.43 -16.49
CA ASN A 132 3.14 -15.68 -17.23
C ASN A 132 4.53 -16.00 -17.77
N GLU A 133 5.51 -15.13 -17.51
CA GLU A 133 6.88 -15.27 -18.04
C GLU A 133 7.60 -16.48 -17.45
N LEU A 134 7.19 -16.88 -16.24
CA LEU A 134 7.71 -18.07 -15.59
C LEU A 134 6.59 -19.07 -15.31
N PRO A 135 6.85 -20.37 -15.51
CA PRO A 135 5.85 -21.41 -15.23
C PRO A 135 5.29 -21.33 -13.81
N THR A 136 4.01 -21.63 -13.68
CA THR A 136 3.36 -21.69 -12.36
C THR A 136 3.92 -22.79 -11.46
N THR A 137 4.67 -23.74 -12.04
CA THR A 137 5.34 -24.84 -11.34
C THR A 137 6.77 -24.52 -10.94
N HIS A 138 7.23 -23.27 -11.19
CA HIS A 138 8.59 -22.88 -10.81
C HIS A 138 8.82 -23.07 -9.30
N PRO A 139 9.99 -23.64 -8.87
CA PRO A 139 10.24 -23.99 -7.46
C PRO A 139 10.22 -22.76 -6.52
N ASP A 140 10.58 -21.58 -7.04
CA ASP A 140 10.55 -20.34 -6.27
C ASP A 140 9.16 -19.68 -6.21
N ARG A 141 8.11 -20.35 -6.69
CA ARG A 141 6.71 -19.97 -6.51
C ARG A 141 6.10 -20.77 -5.37
N ASP A 142 6.03 -20.19 -4.20
CA ASP A 142 5.29 -20.81 -3.09
C ASP A 142 3.77 -20.63 -3.30
N LYS A 143 3.03 -21.71 -3.07
CA LYS A 143 1.56 -21.75 -3.21
C LYS A 143 0.86 -22.21 -1.93
N LYS A 144 1.62 -22.43 -0.87
CA LYS A 144 1.11 -23.06 0.36
C LYS A 144 1.30 -22.20 1.58
N HIS A 145 2.22 -21.25 1.52
CA HIS A 145 2.59 -20.44 2.66
C HIS A 145 2.27 -18.96 2.42
N GLY A 146 2.06 -18.28 3.48
CA GLY A 146 1.97 -16.85 3.61
C GLY A 146 2.41 -16.49 5.03
N ARG A 147 2.70 -15.25 5.27
CA ARG A 147 3.09 -14.75 6.59
C ARG A 147 2.22 -13.57 6.98
N ILE A 148 2.02 -13.39 8.26
CA ILE A 148 1.44 -12.17 8.81
C ILE A 148 2.44 -11.61 9.82
N TRP A 149 2.89 -10.39 9.56
CA TRP A 149 3.79 -9.68 10.44
C TRP A 149 3.00 -8.72 11.29
N ARG A 150 3.29 -8.67 12.58
CA ARG A 150 2.79 -7.65 13.50
C ARG A 150 3.91 -6.69 13.83
N VAL A 151 3.78 -5.47 13.35
CA VAL A 151 4.77 -4.41 13.50
C VAL A 151 4.25 -3.38 14.49
N ARG A 152 5.11 -2.97 15.42
CA ARG A 152 4.84 -1.85 16.34
C ARG A 152 6.04 -0.92 16.37
N HIS A 153 5.79 0.35 16.54
CA HIS A 153 6.87 1.29 16.83
C HIS A 153 7.44 1.04 18.23
N VAL A 154 8.74 1.28 18.43
CA VAL A 154 9.42 1.00 19.70
C VAL A 154 8.83 1.77 20.89
N SER A 155 8.33 2.97 20.65
CA SER A 155 7.67 3.80 21.66
C SER A 155 6.20 3.48 21.89
N GLN A 156 5.60 2.66 20.99
CA GLN A 156 4.18 2.37 21.03
C GLN A 156 3.84 1.43 22.19
N LYS A 157 2.80 1.75 22.92
CA LYS A 157 2.18 0.87 23.91
C LYS A 157 0.93 0.28 23.28
N PRO A 158 0.96 -1.00 22.85
CA PRO A 158 -0.21 -1.62 22.27
C PRO A 158 -1.41 -1.57 23.21
N ALA A 159 -2.58 -1.30 22.68
CA ALA A 159 -3.82 -1.34 23.45
C ALA A 159 -4.11 -2.79 23.87
N HIS A 160 -4.78 -2.94 25.01
CA HIS A 160 -5.33 -4.22 25.41
C HIS A 160 -6.52 -4.55 24.52
N VAL A 161 -6.49 -5.68 23.87
CA VAL A 161 -7.61 -6.19 23.08
C VAL A 161 -8.45 -7.09 23.98
N PRO A 162 -9.74 -6.79 24.18
CA PRO A 162 -10.64 -7.65 24.93
C PRO A 162 -10.78 -9.03 24.26
N ASP A 163 -11.05 -10.04 25.06
CA ASP A 163 -11.44 -11.35 24.54
C ASP A 163 -12.91 -11.30 24.09
N PHE A 164 -13.12 -10.98 22.82
CA PHE A 164 -14.46 -10.87 22.23
C PHE A 164 -15.27 -12.17 22.29
N TYR A 165 -14.62 -13.33 22.42
CA TYR A 165 -15.31 -14.61 22.56
C TYR A 165 -15.98 -14.77 23.94
N SER A 166 -15.44 -14.11 24.95
CA SER A 166 -15.98 -14.15 26.30
C SER A 166 -16.94 -12.99 26.62
N MET A 167 -17.07 -12.01 25.71
CA MET A 167 -17.93 -10.86 25.91
C MET A 167 -19.41 -11.23 25.68
N PRO A 168 -20.33 -10.75 26.52
CA PRO A 168 -21.77 -10.86 26.25
C PRO A 168 -22.12 -10.10 24.95
N THR A 169 -23.06 -10.64 24.17
CA THR A 169 -23.52 -10.03 22.90
C THR A 169 -23.91 -8.54 23.02
N PRO A 170 -24.48 -8.03 24.12
CA PRO A 170 -24.75 -6.60 24.24
C PRO A 170 -23.52 -5.70 24.31
N ASP A 171 -22.33 -6.25 24.56
CA ASP A 171 -21.07 -5.52 24.74
C ASP A 171 -20.19 -5.58 23.48
N LEU A 172 -20.64 -6.30 22.45
CA LEU A 172 -20.03 -6.38 21.11
C LEU A 172 -20.63 -5.30 20.20
#